data_346bff8a6cf28024f30c8448315732ef
#
_entry.id   346bff8a6cf28024f30c8448315732ef
#
_cell.length_a   1.000
_cell.length_b   1.000
_cell.length_c   1.000
_cell.angle_alpha   90.00
_cell.angle_beta   90.00
_cell.angle_gamma   90.00
#
_symmetry.space_group_name_H-M   'P 1'
#
loop_
_entity.id
_entity.type
_entity.pdbx_description
1 polymer ?
#
loop_
_entity_poly.entity_id
_entity_poly.type
_entity_poly.pdbx_seq_one_letter_code
_entity_poly.pdbx_strand_id
1 'polypeptide(L)'
;ANKEKLFGLAHNQPKVKEAPVTLILVGNKNGWDNNNPVWDEMLKSVGGNQQMVDGAKQAAAFLYGSSDERKLKFAESNTGLLAMSIMMAAMEYGVDSHPMSGLDFEGIHKAFELSENETVVMAIALGYYDKNQNLYPRRPRRQFDDIASII
;
A
#
# COMPACT_ATOMS: atom_id res chain seq x y z
N ALA A 1 14.72 -14.81 -10.02
CA ALA A 1 15.65 -14.06 -9.15
C ALA A 1 14.89 -13.29 -8.04
N ASN A 2 14.05 -12.30 -8.37
CA ASN A 2 13.39 -11.44 -7.36
C ASN A 2 12.38 -12.18 -6.48
N LYS A 3 11.62 -13.13 -7.01
CA LYS A 3 10.70 -13.97 -6.22
C LYS A 3 11.42 -14.82 -5.17
N GLU A 4 12.56 -15.40 -5.51
CA GLU A 4 13.36 -16.18 -4.57
C GLU A 4 13.92 -15.30 -3.43
N LYS A 5 14.39 -14.10 -3.79
CA LYS A 5 14.85 -13.11 -2.81
C LYS A 5 13.71 -12.74 -1.85
N LEU A 6 12.52 -12.40 -2.40
CA LEU A 6 11.36 -12.04 -1.60
C LEU A 6 10.84 -13.21 -0.75
N PHE A 7 10.89 -14.43 -1.25
CA PHE A 7 10.44 -15.61 -0.53
C PHE A 7 11.14 -15.80 0.80
N GLY A 8 12.48 -15.69 0.83
CA GLY A 8 13.25 -15.75 2.08
C GLY A 8 12.88 -14.62 3.05
N LEU A 9 12.65 -13.41 2.53
CA LEU A 9 12.29 -12.22 3.30
C LEU A 9 10.79 -12.18 3.72
N ALA A 10 9.99 -13.08 3.19
CA ALA A 10 8.59 -13.29 3.56
C ALA A 10 8.40 -14.56 4.41
N HIS A 11 9.39 -14.92 5.22
CA HIS A 11 9.37 -16.10 6.09
C HIS A 11 8.98 -17.40 5.37
N ASN A 12 9.44 -17.54 4.14
CA ASN A 12 9.15 -18.67 3.25
C ASN A 12 7.65 -18.88 2.97
N GLN A 13 6.89 -17.79 2.91
CA GLN A 13 5.46 -17.85 2.59
C GLN A 13 5.22 -18.44 1.18
N PRO A 14 4.57 -19.62 1.06
CA PRO A 14 4.43 -20.31 -0.23
C PRO A 14 3.78 -19.45 -1.31
N LYS A 15 2.82 -18.61 -0.95
CA LYS A 15 2.10 -17.73 -1.89
C LYS A 15 3.01 -16.79 -2.67
N VAL A 16 4.18 -16.44 -2.12
CA VAL A 16 5.18 -15.62 -2.83
C VAL A 16 5.72 -16.34 -4.07
N LYS A 17 5.90 -17.67 -4.01
CA LYS A 17 6.40 -18.46 -5.14
C LYS A 17 5.29 -18.98 -6.05
N GLU A 18 4.20 -19.45 -5.46
CA GLU A 18 3.10 -20.10 -6.16
C GLU A 18 2.31 -19.12 -7.03
N ALA A 19 2.06 -17.90 -6.55
CA ALA A 19 1.30 -16.91 -7.31
C ALA A 19 2.08 -16.47 -8.57
N PRO A 20 1.40 -16.24 -9.70
CA PRO A 20 2.02 -15.70 -10.92
C PRO A 20 2.72 -14.36 -10.67
N VAL A 21 2.08 -13.48 -9.89
CA VAL A 21 2.59 -12.15 -9.55
C VAL A 21 2.58 -11.96 -8.04
N THR A 22 3.63 -11.33 -7.51
CA THR A 22 3.66 -10.81 -6.14
C THR A 22 4.14 -9.37 -6.18
N LEU A 23 3.31 -8.48 -5.67
CA LEU A 23 3.58 -7.05 -5.55
C LEU A 23 4.18 -6.78 -4.17
N ILE A 24 5.22 -5.95 -4.10
CA ILE A 24 5.68 -5.29 -2.88
C ILE A 24 5.09 -3.89 -2.90
N LEU A 25 4.29 -3.54 -1.91
CA LEU A 25 3.69 -2.22 -1.80
C LEU A 25 4.56 -1.33 -0.92
N VAL A 26 5.02 -0.25 -1.53
CA VAL A 26 5.96 0.69 -0.93
C VAL A 26 5.31 2.06 -0.85
N GLY A 27 5.34 2.66 0.33
CA GLY A 27 4.87 4.02 0.57
C GLY A 27 6.00 5.02 0.53
N ASN A 28 5.76 6.19 -0.05
CA ASN A 28 6.71 7.30 -0.05
C ASN A 28 6.36 8.28 1.08
N LYS A 29 7.24 8.41 2.07
CA LYS A 29 7.09 9.32 3.21
C LYS A 29 7.07 10.79 2.83
N ASN A 30 7.59 11.14 1.65
CA ASN A 30 7.62 12.49 1.10
C ASN A 30 6.66 12.66 -0.10
N GLY A 31 5.72 11.75 -0.30
CA GLY A 31 4.75 11.84 -1.40
C GLY A 31 3.82 13.07 -1.36
N TRP A 32 3.82 13.79 -0.24
CA TRP A 32 3.08 15.05 -0.03
C TRP A 32 3.92 16.30 -0.35
N ASP A 33 5.22 16.18 -0.59
CA ASP A 33 6.12 17.33 -0.75
C ASP A 33 5.85 18.13 -2.03
N ASN A 34 6.47 19.31 -2.11
CA ASN A 34 6.25 20.26 -3.21
C ASN A 34 6.73 19.75 -4.58
N ASN A 35 7.55 18.70 -4.62
CA ASN A 35 8.14 18.15 -5.85
C ASN A 35 7.28 17.02 -6.44
N ASN A 36 6.20 16.63 -5.78
CA ASN A 36 5.34 15.57 -6.29
C ASN A 36 4.57 16.03 -7.54
N PRO A 37 4.60 15.26 -8.65
CA PRO A 37 3.88 15.59 -9.89
C PRO A 37 2.36 15.79 -9.72
N VAL A 38 1.77 15.27 -8.64
CA VAL A 38 0.34 15.45 -8.33
C VAL A 38 -0.09 16.93 -8.29
N TRP A 39 0.83 17.81 -7.95
CA TRP A 39 0.56 19.24 -7.90
C TRP A 39 0.36 19.87 -9.29
N ASP A 40 1.10 19.38 -10.30
CA ASP A 40 0.91 19.79 -11.69
C ASP A 40 -0.40 19.26 -12.26
N GLU A 41 -0.78 18.05 -11.85
CA GLU A 41 -2.07 17.46 -12.20
C GLU A 41 -3.22 18.22 -11.55
N MET A 42 -3.07 18.58 -10.27
CA MET A 42 -4.04 19.41 -9.56
C MET A 42 -4.17 20.78 -10.24
N LEU A 43 -3.07 21.44 -10.60
CA LEU A 43 -3.09 22.75 -11.27
C LEU A 43 -3.94 22.70 -12.56
N LYS A 44 -3.76 21.63 -13.35
CA LYS A 44 -4.58 21.42 -14.56
C LYS A 44 -6.06 21.23 -14.22
N SER A 45 -6.37 20.44 -13.19
CA SER A 45 -7.73 20.12 -12.78
C SER A 45 -8.50 21.33 -12.23
N VAL A 46 -7.78 22.30 -11.62
CA VAL A 46 -8.38 23.54 -11.09
C VAL A 46 -8.28 24.73 -12.07
N GLY A 47 -8.11 24.44 -13.36
CA GLY A 47 -8.08 25.46 -14.42
C GLY A 47 -6.93 26.46 -14.33
N GLY A 48 -5.78 26.05 -13.79
CA GLY A 48 -4.58 26.89 -13.65
C GLY A 48 -4.59 27.80 -12.41
N ASN A 49 -5.49 27.57 -11.45
CA ASN A 49 -5.55 28.39 -10.23
C ASN A 49 -4.38 28.05 -9.28
N GLN A 50 -3.27 28.78 -9.42
CA GLN A 50 -2.07 28.59 -8.64
C GLN A 50 -2.29 28.80 -7.14
N GLN A 51 -3.14 29.75 -6.75
CA GLN A 51 -3.41 30.03 -5.33
C GLN A 51 -4.05 28.84 -4.62
N MET A 52 -4.94 28.10 -5.31
CA MET A 52 -5.52 26.87 -4.77
C MET A 52 -4.45 25.79 -4.55
N VAL A 53 -3.54 25.63 -5.50
CA VAL A 53 -2.46 24.64 -5.41
C VAL A 53 -1.50 24.98 -4.28
N ASP A 54 -1.12 26.24 -4.15
CA ASP A 54 -0.21 26.71 -3.09
C ASP A 54 -0.84 26.53 -1.70
N GLY A 55 -2.13 26.81 -1.57
CA GLY A 55 -2.88 26.55 -0.35
C GLY A 55 -2.91 25.05 0.00
N ALA A 56 -3.12 24.19 -0.99
CA ALA A 56 -3.12 22.74 -0.80
C ALA A 56 -1.73 22.21 -0.41
N LYS A 57 -0.66 22.72 -1.03
CA LYS A 57 0.74 22.39 -0.65
C LYS A 57 1.04 22.78 0.79
N GLN A 58 0.64 23.99 1.22
CA GLN A 58 0.80 24.43 2.61
C GLN A 58 0.05 23.55 3.59
N ALA A 59 -1.20 23.19 3.28
CA ALA A 59 -1.98 22.27 4.09
C ALA A 59 -1.33 20.89 4.19
N ALA A 60 -0.84 20.33 3.08
CA ALA A 60 -0.14 19.06 3.06
C ALA A 60 1.14 19.08 3.92
N ALA A 61 1.95 20.14 3.81
CA ALA A 61 3.14 20.31 4.62
C ALA A 61 2.82 20.39 6.12
N PHE A 62 1.78 21.11 6.50
CA PHE A 62 1.30 21.19 7.89
C PHE A 62 0.80 19.85 8.41
N LEU A 63 -0.01 19.14 7.62
CA LEU A 63 -0.64 17.89 8.04
C LEU A 63 0.36 16.72 8.11
N TYR A 64 1.26 16.63 7.15
CA TYR A 64 2.09 15.44 6.95
C TYR A 64 3.58 15.67 7.21
N GLY A 65 4.07 16.91 7.05
CA GLY A 65 5.49 17.22 7.14
C GLY A 65 6.03 17.48 8.55
N SER A 66 5.15 17.59 9.57
CA SER A 66 5.50 18.10 10.90
C SER A 66 6.31 17.14 11.78
N SER A 67 6.34 15.83 11.47
CA SER A 67 7.16 14.82 12.15
C SER A 67 7.35 13.59 11.29
N ASP A 68 8.37 12.78 11.61
CA ASP A 68 8.61 11.51 10.88
C ASP A 68 7.47 10.51 11.10
N GLU A 69 6.84 10.52 12.27
CA GLU A 69 5.64 9.72 12.54
C GLU A 69 4.49 10.09 11.60
N ARG A 70 4.26 11.38 11.36
CA ARG A 70 3.21 11.84 10.43
C ARG A 70 3.53 11.51 8.98
N LYS A 71 4.79 11.62 8.57
CA LYS A 71 5.24 11.20 7.25
C LYS A 71 5.03 9.70 7.03
N LEU A 72 5.40 8.89 8.04
CA LEU A 72 5.19 7.45 8.00
C LEU A 72 3.69 7.11 7.92
N LYS A 73 2.88 7.70 8.78
CA LYS A 73 1.43 7.52 8.77
C LYS A 73 0.81 7.88 7.43
N PHE A 74 1.24 8.98 6.79
CA PHE A 74 0.82 9.35 5.44
C PHE A 74 1.15 8.25 4.43
N ALA A 75 2.42 7.78 4.41
CA ALA A 75 2.87 6.75 3.49
C ALA A 75 2.08 5.44 3.65
N GLU A 76 1.95 4.95 4.88
CA GLU A 76 1.27 3.70 5.19
C GLU A 76 -0.23 3.76 4.90
N SER A 77 -0.90 4.86 5.29
CA SER A 77 -2.34 5.02 5.06
C SER A 77 -2.68 5.03 3.57
N ASN A 78 -1.95 5.82 2.77
CA ASN A 78 -2.18 5.90 1.32
C ASN A 78 -1.86 4.56 0.63
N THR A 79 -0.79 3.89 1.05
CA THR A 79 -0.42 2.58 0.49
C THR A 79 -1.46 1.52 0.86
N GLY A 80 -2.01 1.57 2.08
CA GLY A 80 -3.12 0.68 2.49
C GLY A 80 -4.38 0.87 1.66
N LEU A 81 -4.75 2.12 1.35
CA LEU A 81 -5.88 2.44 0.46
C LEU A 81 -5.62 1.92 -0.97
N LEU A 82 -4.41 2.11 -1.49
CA LEU A 82 -4.00 1.57 -2.78
C LEU A 82 -4.06 0.03 -2.78
N ALA A 83 -3.58 -0.61 -1.72
CA ALA A 83 -3.63 -2.06 -1.57
C ALA A 83 -5.06 -2.60 -1.68
N MET A 84 -5.99 -1.99 -0.97
CA MET A 84 -7.41 -2.37 -1.04
C MET A 84 -7.98 -2.15 -2.44
N SER A 85 -7.66 -1.02 -3.08
CA SER A 85 -8.09 -0.72 -4.46
C SER A 85 -7.58 -1.76 -5.46
N ILE A 86 -6.31 -2.19 -5.34
CA ILE A 86 -5.72 -3.25 -6.18
C ILE A 86 -6.49 -4.57 -5.98
N MET A 87 -6.77 -4.95 -4.73
CA MET A 87 -7.48 -6.20 -4.44
C MET A 87 -8.92 -6.18 -4.97
N MET A 88 -9.61 -5.04 -4.87
CA MET A 88 -10.96 -4.88 -5.44
C MET A 88 -10.94 -4.94 -6.97
N ALA A 89 -9.98 -4.27 -7.60
CA ALA A 89 -9.81 -4.33 -9.05
C ALA A 89 -9.47 -5.75 -9.51
N ALA A 90 -8.56 -6.44 -8.82
CA ALA A 90 -8.23 -7.84 -9.12
C ALA A 90 -9.49 -8.72 -9.08
N MET A 91 -10.34 -8.57 -8.06
CA MET A 91 -11.59 -9.31 -7.93
C MET A 91 -12.54 -9.04 -9.12
N GLU A 92 -12.64 -7.80 -9.61
CA GLU A 92 -13.45 -7.45 -10.77
C GLU A 92 -12.98 -8.16 -12.05
N TYR A 93 -11.66 -8.37 -12.17
CA TYR A 93 -11.07 -9.14 -13.29
C TYR A 93 -10.99 -10.66 -13.02
N GLY A 94 -11.63 -11.16 -11.97
CA GLY A 94 -11.61 -12.57 -11.61
C GLY A 94 -10.24 -13.08 -11.15
N VAL A 95 -9.38 -12.19 -10.67
CA VAL A 95 -8.06 -12.52 -10.11
C VAL A 95 -8.14 -12.53 -8.60
N ASP A 96 -7.72 -13.62 -7.98
CA ASP A 96 -7.63 -13.74 -6.53
C ASP A 96 -6.42 -12.98 -5.98
N SER A 97 -6.57 -12.46 -4.77
CA SER A 97 -5.51 -11.72 -4.08
C SER A 97 -5.28 -12.22 -2.67
N HIS A 98 -4.01 -12.19 -2.23
CA HIS A 98 -3.63 -12.57 -0.87
C HIS A 98 -2.67 -11.53 -0.30
N PRO A 99 -3.15 -10.60 0.56
CA PRO A 99 -2.30 -9.62 1.22
C PRO A 99 -1.50 -10.27 2.35
N MET A 100 -0.24 -9.86 2.49
CA MET A 100 0.72 -10.40 3.44
C MET A 100 1.44 -9.26 4.17
N SER A 101 1.49 -9.35 5.51
CA SER A 101 2.24 -8.43 6.38
C SER A 101 3.34 -9.15 7.18
N GLY A 102 3.41 -10.48 7.11
CA GLY A 102 4.49 -11.26 7.69
C GLY A 102 5.75 -11.18 6.84
N LEU A 103 6.48 -10.06 6.91
CA LEU A 103 7.62 -9.71 6.06
C LEU A 103 8.79 -9.22 6.92
N ASP A 104 10.00 -9.49 6.47
CA ASP A 104 11.19 -8.77 6.92
C ASP A 104 11.28 -7.42 6.17
N PHE A 105 10.64 -6.40 6.72
CA PHE A 105 10.54 -5.07 6.10
C PHE A 105 11.91 -4.44 5.83
N GLU A 106 12.83 -4.54 6.79
CA GLU A 106 14.20 -4.00 6.64
C GLU A 106 15.02 -4.80 5.62
N GLY A 107 14.89 -6.11 5.66
CA GLY A 107 15.53 -6.98 4.68
C GLY A 107 15.05 -6.70 3.26
N ILE A 108 13.76 -6.49 3.07
CA ILE A 108 13.17 -6.12 1.77
C ILE A 108 13.67 -4.74 1.35
N HIS A 109 13.65 -3.75 2.24
CA HIS A 109 14.14 -2.40 1.96
C HIS A 109 15.57 -2.43 1.40
N LYS A 110 16.48 -3.14 2.07
CA LYS A 110 17.87 -3.30 1.65
C LYS A 110 18.01 -4.10 0.35
N ALA A 111 17.31 -5.24 0.27
CA ALA A 111 17.45 -6.17 -0.85
C ALA A 111 16.92 -5.63 -2.17
N PHE A 112 15.94 -4.72 -2.13
CA PHE A 112 15.36 -4.06 -3.30
C PHE A 112 15.84 -2.61 -3.48
N GLU A 113 16.86 -2.21 -2.71
CA GLU A 113 17.55 -0.91 -2.84
C GLU A 113 16.59 0.29 -2.75
N LEU A 114 15.61 0.21 -1.84
CA LEU A 114 14.64 1.28 -1.64
C LEU A 114 15.32 2.50 -1.01
N SER A 115 14.83 3.70 -1.36
CA SER A 115 15.35 4.95 -0.80
C SER A 115 14.94 5.15 0.66
N GLU A 116 15.64 6.01 1.39
CA GLU A 116 15.33 6.33 2.80
C GLU A 116 13.90 6.87 3.00
N ASN A 117 13.32 7.49 1.97
CA ASN A 117 11.96 8.02 1.99
C ASN A 117 10.90 6.95 1.69
N GLU A 118 11.30 5.75 1.31
CA GLU A 118 10.41 4.65 1.00
C GLU A 118 10.27 3.71 2.19
N THR A 119 9.05 3.21 2.40
CA THR A 119 8.73 2.23 3.43
C THR A 119 7.94 1.07 2.85
N VAL A 120 8.34 -0.14 3.17
CA VAL A 120 7.59 -1.35 2.78
C VAL A 120 6.36 -1.45 3.68
N VAL A 121 5.18 -1.60 3.09
CA VAL A 121 3.91 -1.66 3.85
C VAL A 121 3.35 -3.07 3.88
N MET A 122 3.28 -3.72 2.75
CA MET A 122 2.81 -5.10 2.62
C MET A 122 3.23 -5.71 1.28
N ALA A 123 2.98 -7.00 1.12
CA ALA A 123 3.00 -7.64 -0.19
C ALA A 123 1.62 -8.18 -0.54
N ILE A 124 1.31 -8.27 -1.83
CA ILE A 124 0.08 -8.90 -2.34
C ILE A 124 0.46 -9.93 -3.39
N ALA A 125 0.11 -11.19 -3.14
CA ALA A 125 0.15 -12.22 -4.17
C ALA A 125 -1.13 -12.16 -4.99
N LEU A 126 -1.01 -12.20 -6.32
CA LEU A 126 -2.10 -12.17 -7.28
C LEU A 126 -2.04 -13.42 -8.17
N GLY A 127 -3.18 -14.05 -8.39
CA GLY A 127 -3.26 -15.27 -9.19
C GLY A 127 -4.65 -15.87 -9.20
N TYR A 128 -4.72 -17.16 -9.46
CA TYR A 128 -5.97 -17.91 -9.46
C TYR A 128 -5.91 -18.97 -8.37
N TYR A 129 -6.94 -18.98 -7.52
CA TYR A 129 -7.04 -19.93 -6.44
C TYR A 129 -7.20 -21.36 -6.97
N ASP A 130 -6.41 -22.30 -6.46
CA ASP A 130 -6.56 -23.72 -6.76
C ASP A 130 -7.78 -24.28 -6.02
N LYS A 131 -8.85 -24.57 -6.77
CA LYS A 131 -10.12 -25.08 -6.24
C LYS A 131 -10.00 -26.46 -5.56
N ASN A 132 -8.89 -27.16 -5.76
CA ASN A 132 -8.63 -28.44 -5.10
C ASN A 132 -8.03 -28.27 -3.69
N GLN A 133 -7.66 -27.06 -3.31
CA GLN A 133 -7.18 -26.76 -1.97
C GLN A 133 -8.31 -26.34 -1.05
N ASN A 134 -8.31 -26.85 0.17
CA ASN A 134 -9.27 -26.46 1.18
C ASN A 134 -8.85 -25.09 1.78
N LEU A 135 -9.72 -24.11 1.67
CA LEU A 135 -9.59 -22.86 2.44
C LEU A 135 -10.05 -23.07 3.87
N TYR A 136 -9.43 -22.35 4.78
CA TYR A 136 -9.98 -22.22 6.12
C TYR A 136 -11.41 -21.64 6.07
N PRO A 137 -12.32 -22.05 6.96
CA PRO A 137 -13.65 -21.47 7.04
C PRO A 137 -13.57 -19.94 7.18
N ARG A 138 -14.50 -19.26 6.53
CA ARG A 138 -14.60 -17.81 6.63
C ARG A 138 -14.82 -17.41 8.09
N ARG A 139 -13.93 -16.58 8.64
CA ARG A 139 -14.09 -16.07 10.01
C ARG A 139 -15.34 -15.19 10.09
N PRO A 140 -16.09 -15.24 11.22
CA PRO A 140 -17.24 -14.38 11.44
C PRO A 140 -16.79 -12.90 11.40
N ARG A 141 -17.69 -12.06 10.89
CA ARG A 141 -17.50 -10.60 10.93
C ARG A 141 -18.02 -10.08 12.26
N ARG A 142 -17.33 -9.09 12.81
CA ARG A 142 -17.83 -8.34 13.96
C ARG A 142 -19.08 -7.55 13.56
N GLN A 143 -19.98 -7.34 14.53
CA GLN A 143 -21.14 -6.48 14.34
C GLN A 143 -20.70 -5.02 14.34
N PHE A 144 -21.59 -4.13 13.88
CA PHE A 144 -21.29 -2.69 13.81
C PHE A 144 -20.86 -2.14 15.18
N ASP A 145 -21.61 -2.47 16.23
CA ASP A 145 -21.38 -1.97 17.60
C ASP A 145 -20.09 -2.49 18.24
N ASP A 146 -19.47 -3.53 17.67
CA ASP A 146 -18.16 -4.05 18.11
C ASP A 146 -16.99 -3.21 17.56
N ILE A 147 -17.22 -2.42 16.51
CA ILE A 147 -16.15 -1.75 15.75
C ILE A 147 -16.37 -0.25 15.53
N ALA A 148 -17.58 0.25 15.78
CA ALA A 148 -17.97 1.63 15.56
C ALA A 148 -19.02 2.07 16.57
N SER A 149 -19.12 3.37 16.79
CA SER A 149 -20.19 4.00 17.57
C SER A 149 -20.69 5.23 16.84
N ILE A 150 -21.98 5.50 16.97
CA ILE A 150 -22.57 6.78 16.53
C ILE A 150 -22.46 7.74 17.71
N ILE A 151 -21.85 8.90 17.49
CA ILE A 151 -21.64 9.95 18.52
C ILE A 151 -22.62 11.08 18.22
#